data_c17cf0c0522654c00f32fb056e9c0bb5
#
_entry.id   c17cf0c0522654c00f32fb056e9c0bb5
#
_cell.length_a   1.000
_cell.length_b   1.000
_cell.length_c   1.000
_cell.angle_alpha   90.00
_cell.angle_beta   90.00
_cell.angle_gamma   90.00
#
_symmetry.space_group_name_H-M   'P 1'
#
loop_
_entity.id
_entity.type
_entity.pdbx_description
1 polymer ?
#
loop_
_entity_poly.entity_id
_entity_poly.type
_entity_poly.pdbx_seq_one_letter_code
_entity_poly.pdbx_strand_id
1 'polypeptide(L)'
;MKYSYYSLVLAVAGFVILAGAAILRFSGLVPLYLTYLTIVAAAIIFADAYYVHKGSHAAKVVGIPLGIIAMIVSSNPAHFSALARFGSSPALSGADITMVLGFYLLPAVYIISYILESISGREGSRQ
;
A
#
# COMPACT_ATOMS: atom_id res chain seq x y z
N MET A 1 -5.78 -17.94 9.59
CA MET A 1 -4.84 -17.04 10.26
C MET A 1 -3.97 -16.28 9.29
N LYS A 2 -3.27 -16.97 8.39
CA LYS A 2 -2.39 -16.34 7.38
C LYS A 2 -3.12 -15.37 6.47
N TYR A 3 -4.31 -15.74 5.99
CA TYR A 3 -5.12 -14.88 5.12
C TYR A 3 -5.61 -13.63 5.85
N SER A 4 -5.98 -13.76 7.12
CA SER A 4 -6.42 -12.61 7.93
C SER A 4 -5.31 -11.57 8.08
N TYR A 5 -4.06 -12.01 8.27
CA TYR A 5 -2.91 -11.12 8.35
C TYR A 5 -2.71 -10.32 7.05
N TYR A 6 -2.69 -11.01 5.91
CA TYR A 6 -2.49 -10.36 4.62
C TYR A 6 -3.65 -9.44 4.25
N SER A 7 -4.88 -9.86 4.55
CA SER A 7 -6.06 -9.02 4.38
C SER A 7 -5.97 -7.75 5.22
N LEU A 8 -5.52 -7.87 6.46
CA LEU A 8 -5.36 -6.71 7.35
C LEU A 8 -4.31 -5.73 6.82
N VAL A 9 -3.17 -6.23 6.36
CA VAL A 9 -2.12 -5.39 5.78
C VAL A 9 -2.66 -4.61 4.57
N LEU A 10 -3.38 -5.28 3.68
CA LEU A 10 -4.00 -4.63 2.51
C LEU A 10 -5.04 -3.59 2.92
N ALA A 11 -5.90 -3.91 3.86
CA ALA A 11 -6.94 -2.99 4.33
C ALA A 11 -6.32 -1.74 4.97
N VAL A 12 -5.30 -1.91 5.81
CA VAL A 12 -4.60 -0.78 6.44
C VAL A 12 -3.92 0.08 5.36
N ALA A 13 -3.29 -0.55 4.37
CA ALA A 13 -2.68 0.18 3.25
C ALA A 13 -3.73 1.01 2.51
N GLY A 14 -4.89 0.43 2.22
CA GLY A 14 -6.00 1.15 1.57
C GLY A 14 -6.46 2.36 2.36
N PHE A 15 -6.65 2.23 3.67
CA PHE A 15 -7.03 3.35 4.54
C PHE A 15 -5.94 4.43 4.61
N VAL A 16 -4.67 4.05 4.70
CA VAL A 16 -3.56 4.99 4.73
C VAL A 16 -3.49 5.79 3.42
N ILE A 17 -3.66 5.11 2.29
CA ILE A 17 -3.66 5.75 0.97
C ILE A 17 -4.82 6.73 0.85
N LEU A 18 -6.02 6.36 1.31
CA LEU A 18 -7.18 7.26 1.30
C LEU A 18 -6.97 8.48 2.22
N ALA A 19 -6.36 8.29 3.38
CA ALA A 19 -6.02 9.39 4.28
C ALA A 19 -5.08 10.37 3.60
N GLY A 20 -4.05 9.88 2.92
CA GLY A 20 -3.13 10.71 2.15
C GLY A 20 -3.83 11.46 1.03
N ALA A 21 -4.71 10.79 0.30
CA ALA A 21 -5.50 11.42 -0.77
C ALA A 21 -6.38 12.55 -0.23
N ALA A 22 -7.03 12.34 0.92
CA ALA A 22 -7.86 13.36 1.56
C ALA A 22 -7.04 14.57 1.98
N ILE A 23 -5.89 14.36 2.60
CA ILE A 23 -4.97 15.44 2.99
C ILE A 23 -4.58 16.28 1.78
N LEU A 24 -4.16 15.63 0.71
CA LEU A 24 -3.71 16.31 -0.51
C LEU A 24 -4.87 17.04 -1.21
N ARG A 25 -6.05 16.45 -1.23
CA ARG A 25 -7.22 17.06 -1.88
C ARG A 25 -7.71 18.30 -1.14
N PHE A 26 -7.87 18.20 0.18
CA PHE A 26 -8.37 19.30 0.99
C PHE A 26 -7.37 20.43 1.17
N SER A 27 -6.09 20.14 1.09
CA SER A 27 -5.03 21.17 1.14
C SER A 27 -4.71 21.77 -0.23
N GLY A 28 -5.32 21.26 -1.31
CA GLY A 28 -5.12 21.80 -2.66
C GLY A 28 -3.74 21.53 -3.26
N LEU A 29 -3.00 20.56 -2.72
CA LEU A 29 -1.63 20.27 -3.15
C LEU A 29 -1.55 19.45 -4.44
N VAL A 30 -2.65 18.81 -4.85
CA VAL A 30 -2.67 17.97 -6.07
C VAL A 30 -3.91 18.25 -6.91
N PRO A 31 -3.83 18.02 -8.24
CA PRO A 31 -5.01 18.09 -9.11
C PRO A 31 -6.05 17.02 -8.75
N LEU A 32 -7.31 17.32 -9.05
CA LEU A 32 -8.45 16.46 -8.74
C LEU A 32 -8.32 15.06 -9.35
N TYR A 33 -7.76 14.94 -10.57
CA TYR A 33 -7.64 13.65 -11.23
C TYR A 33 -6.73 12.68 -10.46
N LEU A 34 -5.71 13.17 -9.77
CA LEU A 34 -4.84 12.33 -8.94
C LEU A 34 -5.59 11.79 -7.73
N THR A 35 -6.51 12.55 -7.17
CA THR A 35 -7.40 12.09 -6.10
C THR A 35 -8.26 10.93 -6.59
N TYR A 36 -8.86 11.05 -7.76
CA TYR A 36 -9.67 9.97 -8.33
C TYR A 36 -8.84 8.71 -8.61
N LEU A 37 -7.63 8.86 -9.15
CA LEU A 37 -6.75 7.72 -9.39
C LEU A 37 -6.39 7.00 -8.08
N THR A 38 -6.14 7.76 -7.03
CA THR A 38 -5.85 7.20 -5.70
C THR A 38 -7.05 6.47 -5.12
N ILE A 39 -8.26 7.00 -5.29
CA ILE A 39 -9.49 6.33 -4.85
C ILE A 39 -9.68 5.01 -5.59
N VAL A 40 -9.44 4.98 -6.90
CA VAL A 40 -9.51 3.75 -7.70
C VAL A 40 -8.48 2.72 -7.21
N ALA A 41 -7.25 3.17 -6.96
CA ALA A 41 -6.20 2.30 -6.43
C ALA A 41 -6.60 1.72 -5.07
N ALA A 42 -7.14 2.55 -4.17
CA ALA A 42 -7.62 2.09 -2.87
C ALA A 42 -8.77 1.10 -3.00
N ALA A 43 -9.70 1.32 -3.94
CA ALA A 43 -10.79 0.39 -4.21
C ALA A 43 -10.28 -0.97 -4.66
N ILE A 44 -9.27 -1.01 -5.51
CA ILE A 44 -8.63 -2.26 -5.96
C ILE A 44 -7.99 -2.98 -4.76
N ILE A 45 -7.28 -2.25 -3.91
CA ILE A 45 -6.65 -2.81 -2.72
C ILE A 45 -7.68 -3.38 -1.76
N PHE A 46 -8.79 -2.67 -1.51
CA PHE A 46 -9.87 -3.17 -0.67
C PHE A 46 -10.56 -4.40 -1.25
N ALA A 47 -10.76 -4.43 -2.57
CA ALA A 47 -11.32 -5.60 -3.24
C ALA A 47 -10.39 -6.81 -3.07
N ASP A 48 -9.10 -6.62 -3.25
CA ASP A 48 -8.12 -7.68 -3.03
C ASP A 48 -8.11 -8.15 -1.57
N ALA A 49 -8.16 -7.20 -0.63
CA ALA A 49 -8.25 -7.50 0.80
C ALA A 49 -9.47 -8.35 1.12
N TYR A 50 -10.61 -8.04 0.53
CA TYR A 50 -11.84 -8.80 0.71
C TYR A 50 -11.68 -10.25 0.25
N TYR A 51 -11.16 -10.46 -0.96
CA TYR A 51 -10.96 -11.81 -1.48
C TYR A 51 -9.89 -12.59 -0.71
N VAL A 52 -8.84 -11.93 -0.25
CA VAL A 52 -7.85 -12.56 0.64
C VAL A 52 -8.52 -12.99 1.94
N HIS A 53 -9.37 -12.14 2.51
CA HIS A 53 -10.11 -12.47 3.72
C HIS A 53 -11.01 -13.69 3.53
N LYS A 54 -11.56 -13.86 2.33
CA LYS A 54 -12.36 -15.04 1.97
C LYS A 54 -11.53 -16.28 1.71
N GLY A 55 -10.22 -16.22 1.80
CA GLY A 55 -9.33 -17.36 1.63
C GLY A 55 -8.84 -17.59 0.20
N SER A 56 -8.96 -16.59 -0.68
CA SER A 56 -8.49 -16.71 -2.05
C SER A 56 -6.96 -16.65 -2.11
N HIS A 57 -6.33 -17.76 -2.48
CA HIS A 57 -4.88 -17.80 -2.69
C HIS A 57 -4.46 -16.91 -3.86
N ALA A 58 -5.24 -16.88 -4.93
CA ALA A 58 -4.98 -16.03 -6.08
C ALA A 58 -4.93 -14.55 -5.69
N ALA A 59 -5.88 -14.09 -4.88
CA ALA A 59 -5.91 -12.71 -4.38
C ALA A 59 -4.69 -12.42 -3.50
N LYS A 60 -4.29 -13.37 -2.66
CA LYS A 60 -3.09 -13.24 -1.82
C LYS A 60 -1.84 -13.05 -2.68
N VAL A 61 -1.70 -13.81 -3.77
CA VAL A 61 -0.59 -13.69 -4.71
C VAL A 61 -0.63 -12.36 -5.46
N VAL A 62 -1.81 -11.91 -5.87
CA VAL A 62 -2.01 -10.62 -6.57
C VAL A 62 -1.54 -9.43 -5.73
N GLY A 63 -1.60 -9.52 -4.41
CA GLY A 63 -1.07 -8.48 -3.53
C GLY A 63 0.42 -8.17 -3.75
N ILE A 64 1.20 -9.13 -4.25
CA ILE A 64 2.62 -8.93 -4.54
C ILE A 64 2.83 -7.95 -5.69
N PRO A 65 2.28 -8.18 -6.91
CA PRO A 65 2.42 -7.20 -7.98
C PRO A 65 1.76 -5.86 -7.66
N LEU A 66 0.66 -5.84 -6.90
CA LEU A 66 0.07 -4.58 -6.44
C LEU A 66 1.05 -3.79 -5.59
N GLY A 67 1.76 -4.44 -4.67
CA GLY A 67 2.78 -3.81 -3.84
C GLY A 67 3.97 -3.30 -4.64
N ILE A 68 4.44 -4.07 -5.62
CA ILE A 68 5.53 -3.68 -6.51
C ILE A 68 5.14 -2.45 -7.33
N ILE A 69 3.93 -2.45 -7.91
CA ILE A 69 3.41 -1.32 -8.67
C ILE A 69 3.32 -0.08 -7.78
N ALA A 70 2.85 -0.22 -6.54
CA ALA A 70 2.78 0.90 -5.61
C ALA A 70 4.15 1.52 -5.36
N MET A 71 5.17 0.70 -5.15
CA MET A 71 6.54 1.18 -4.96
C MET A 71 7.08 1.90 -6.20
N ILE A 72 6.85 1.33 -7.39
CA ILE A 72 7.33 1.91 -8.66
C ILE A 72 6.65 3.26 -8.92
N VAL A 73 5.32 3.32 -8.79
CA VAL A 73 4.55 4.54 -9.02
C VAL A 73 4.97 5.64 -8.05
N SER A 74 5.28 5.30 -6.80
CA SER A 74 5.70 6.26 -5.79
C SER A 74 7.16 6.69 -5.92
N SER A 75 7.95 5.98 -6.73
CA SER A 75 9.38 6.29 -6.93
C SER A 75 9.58 7.23 -8.11
N ASN A 76 8.78 8.30 -8.19
CA ASN A 76 8.88 9.31 -9.23
C ASN A 76 9.46 10.62 -8.67
N PRO A 77 10.02 11.51 -9.53
CA PRO A 77 10.65 12.75 -9.07
C PRO A 77 9.71 13.66 -8.28
N ALA A 78 8.44 13.69 -8.59
CA ALA A 78 7.47 14.52 -7.87
C ALA A 78 7.35 14.09 -6.41
N HIS A 79 7.27 12.80 -6.13
CA HIS A 79 7.21 12.27 -4.78
C HIS A 79 8.52 12.51 -4.02
N PHE A 80 9.67 12.31 -4.65
CA PHE A 80 10.96 12.58 -4.02
C PHE A 80 11.13 14.07 -3.72
N SER A 81 10.68 14.95 -4.60
CA SER A 81 10.65 16.38 -4.35
C SER A 81 9.78 16.75 -3.16
N ALA A 82 8.61 16.11 -3.03
CA ALA A 82 7.72 16.30 -1.89
C ALA A 82 8.39 15.85 -0.58
N LEU A 83 9.04 14.69 -0.58
CA LEU A 83 9.78 14.19 0.58
C LEU A 83 10.91 15.14 1.00
N ALA A 84 11.61 15.75 0.04
CA ALA A 84 12.68 16.69 0.31
C ALA A 84 12.15 17.95 1.03
N ARG A 85 10.86 18.25 0.89
CA ARG A 85 10.22 19.38 1.57
C ARG A 85 9.46 18.96 2.83
N PHE A 86 9.72 17.77 3.34
CA PHE A 86 9.08 17.28 4.58
C PHE A 86 9.32 18.29 5.71
N GLY A 87 8.27 18.58 6.45
CA GLY A 87 8.30 19.55 7.53
C GLY A 87 7.95 20.99 7.11
N SER A 88 7.82 21.27 5.80
CA SER A 88 7.50 22.63 5.32
C SER A 88 6.05 23.03 5.61
N SER A 89 5.14 22.07 5.71
CA SER A 89 3.75 22.31 6.15
C SER A 89 3.19 21.05 6.80
N PRO A 90 2.20 21.17 7.71
CA PRO A 90 1.56 20.00 8.32
C PRO A 90 0.87 19.09 7.29
N ALA A 91 0.22 19.68 6.28
CA ALA A 91 -0.45 18.91 5.24
C ALA A 91 0.53 18.10 4.40
N LEU A 92 1.62 18.72 3.95
CA LEU A 92 2.64 18.03 3.16
C LEU A 92 3.32 16.93 3.98
N SER A 93 3.67 17.20 5.23
CA SER A 93 4.27 16.22 6.12
C SER A 93 3.36 15.03 6.36
N GLY A 94 2.06 15.27 6.60
CA GLY A 94 1.07 14.21 6.75
C GLY A 94 0.93 13.36 5.49
N ALA A 95 0.90 14.00 4.33
CA ALA A 95 0.84 13.30 3.05
C ALA A 95 2.10 12.45 2.80
N ASP A 96 3.27 12.98 3.11
CA ASP A 96 4.54 12.25 2.97
C ASP A 96 4.57 11.00 3.87
N ILE A 97 4.11 11.14 5.12
CA ILE A 97 4.02 10.00 6.05
C ILE A 97 3.09 8.92 5.50
N THR A 98 1.89 9.31 5.04
CA THR A 98 0.93 8.34 4.49
C THR A 98 1.45 7.70 3.21
N MET A 99 2.19 8.44 2.39
CA MET A 99 2.81 7.89 1.19
C MET A 99 3.85 6.82 1.53
N VAL A 100 4.76 7.11 2.44
CA VAL A 100 5.80 6.15 2.83
C VAL A 100 5.17 4.90 3.45
N LEU A 101 4.18 5.07 4.34
CA LEU A 101 3.49 3.93 4.96
C LEU A 101 2.71 3.11 3.93
N GLY A 102 1.89 3.77 3.11
CA GLY A 102 0.97 3.09 2.21
C GLY A 102 1.62 2.51 0.96
N PHE A 103 2.63 3.18 0.41
CA PHE A 103 3.25 2.79 -0.86
C PHE A 103 4.60 2.08 -0.72
N TYR A 104 5.25 2.15 0.44
CA TYR A 104 6.55 1.50 0.67
C TYR A 104 6.52 0.51 1.83
N LEU A 105 6.21 0.97 3.03
CA LEU A 105 6.33 0.13 4.22
C LEU A 105 5.35 -1.04 4.20
N LEU A 106 4.06 -0.77 4.00
CA LEU A 106 3.04 -1.83 4.02
C LEU A 106 3.20 -2.80 2.85
N PRO A 107 3.45 -2.36 1.61
CA PRO A 107 3.79 -3.29 0.54
C PRO A 107 5.03 -4.12 0.82
N ALA A 108 6.08 -3.53 1.39
CA ALA A 108 7.28 -4.27 1.76
C ALA A 108 7.00 -5.32 2.81
N VAL A 109 6.24 -4.98 3.85
CA VAL A 109 5.81 -5.92 4.89
C VAL A 109 5.03 -7.07 4.28
N TYR A 110 4.11 -6.79 3.37
CA TYR A 110 3.32 -7.81 2.69
C TYR A 110 4.21 -8.80 1.92
N ILE A 111 5.08 -8.27 1.09
CA ILE A 111 5.96 -9.08 0.22
C ILE A 111 6.94 -9.90 1.05
N ILE A 112 7.59 -9.28 2.03
CA ILE A 112 8.56 -9.95 2.91
C ILE A 112 7.86 -11.06 3.71
N SER A 113 6.68 -10.80 4.25
CA SER A 113 5.90 -11.80 4.98
C SER A 113 5.56 -12.99 4.09
N TYR A 114 5.16 -12.72 2.84
CA TYR A 114 4.85 -13.76 1.87
C TYR A 114 6.07 -14.64 1.57
N ILE A 115 7.22 -14.02 1.34
CA ILE A 115 8.48 -14.73 1.05
C ILE A 115 8.88 -15.60 2.24
N LEU A 116 8.86 -15.04 3.46
CA LEU A 116 9.23 -15.78 4.67
C LEU A 116 8.30 -16.97 4.92
N GLU A 117 7.03 -16.78 4.72
CA GLU A 117 6.04 -17.86 4.84
C GLU A 117 6.27 -18.96 3.81
N SER A 118 6.59 -18.59 2.57
CA SER A 118 6.88 -19.55 1.50
C SER A 118 8.13 -20.37 1.79
N ILE A 119 9.17 -19.75 2.33
CA ILE A 119 10.42 -20.43 2.71
C ILE A 119 10.14 -21.38 3.87
N SER A 120 9.45 -20.94 4.91
CA SER A 120 9.11 -21.77 6.07
C SER A 120 8.25 -22.98 5.68
N GLY A 121 7.29 -22.77 4.76
CA GLY A 121 6.46 -23.86 4.25
C GLY A 121 7.26 -24.91 3.49
N ARG A 122 8.27 -24.49 2.71
CA ARG A 122 9.16 -25.41 2.00
C ARG A 122 10.04 -26.22 2.95
N GLU A 123 10.56 -25.59 3.98
CA GLU A 123 11.35 -26.28 5.01
C GLU A 123 10.51 -27.32 5.74
N GLY A 124 9.28 -26.97 6.12
CA GLY A 124 8.35 -27.90 6.74
C GLY A 124 7.99 -29.09 5.87
N SER A 125 7.88 -28.90 4.55
CA SER A 125 7.55 -30.00 3.63
C SER A 125 8.72 -30.95 3.36
N ARG A 126 9.95 -30.54 3.66
CA ARG A 126 11.14 -31.41 3.52
C ARG A 126 11.39 -32.29 4.74
N GLN A 127 10.76 -32.01 5.84
CA GLN A 127 10.84 -32.81 7.06
C GLN A 127 9.75 -33.88 7.08
#